data_840802a576f48693396c5bb2a010db22
#
_entry.id   840802a576f48693396c5bb2a010db22
#
_cell.length_a   1.000
_cell.length_b   1.000
_cell.length_c   1.000
_cell.angle_alpha   90.00
_cell.angle_beta   90.00
_cell.angle_gamma   90.00
#
_symmetry.space_group_name_H-M   'P 1'
#
loop_
_entity.id
_entity.type
_entity.pdbx_description
1 polymer ?
#
loop_
_entity_poly.entity_id
_entity_poly.type
_entity_poly.pdbx_seq_one_letter_code
_entity_poly.pdbx_strand_id
1 'polypeptide(L)'
;MWYELRGDTIVMNTKRGRKKDRNLTRDPRASVCVEDEFRYVTLEGVIESIEDPATAQADIAALARRYHDPDEAEKMARDVFALQERITLLLHIERADVHGFDGEE
;
A
#
# COMPACT_ATOMS: atom_id res chain seq x y z
N MET A 1 6.69 -1.36 3.03
CA MET A 1 5.26 -0.99 3.24
C MET A 1 4.38 -2.15 2.79
N TRP A 2 3.39 -2.46 3.57
CA TRP A 2 2.44 -3.51 3.20
C TRP A 2 1.54 -3.01 2.06
N TYR A 3 1.13 -3.93 1.21
CA TYR A 3 0.24 -3.60 0.10
C TYR A 3 -0.69 -4.77 -0.22
N GLU A 4 -1.76 -4.47 -0.94
CA GLU A 4 -2.69 -5.47 -1.46
C GLU A 4 -3.20 -5.01 -2.82
N LEU A 5 -3.22 -5.92 -3.78
CA LEU A 5 -3.78 -5.62 -5.09
C LEU A 5 -5.28 -5.89 -5.08
N ARG A 6 -6.09 -4.90 -5.43
CA ARG A 6 -7.54 -5.00 -5.58
C ARG A 6 -7.93 -4.52 -6.97
N GLY A 7 -8.16 -5.47 -7.89
CA GLY A 7 -8.41 -5.12 -9.28
C GLY A 7 -7.21 -4.41 -9.89
N ASP A 8 -7.42 -3.20 -10.39
CA ASP A 8 -6.35 -2.38 -10.98
C ASP A 8 -5.76 -1.37 -10.00
N THR A 9 -5.95 -1.58 -8.72
CA THR A 9 -5.54 -0.64 -7.69
C THR A 9 -4.69 -1.34 -6.64
N ILE A 10 -3.56 -0.71 -6.28
CA ILE A 10 -2.74 -1.16 -5.15
C ILE A 10 -3.18 -0.38 -3.92
N VAL A 11 -3.59 -1.10 -2.88
CA VAL A 11 -3.97 -0.52 -1.59
C VAL A 11 -2.77 -0.54 -0.67
N MET A 12 -2.41 0.64 -0.17
CA MET A 12 -1.33 0.82 0.80
C MET A 12 -1.87 1.63 1.96
N ASN A 13 -1.08 1.75 3.02
CA ASN A 13 -1.48 2.53 4.17
C ASN A 13 -0.26 3.10 4.84
N THR A 14 -0.38 4.32 5.36
CA THR A 14 0.74 4.97 6.04
C THR A 14 0.22 5.79 7.20
N LYS A 15 1.12 6.10 8.12
CA LYS A 15 0.84 7.00 9.22
C LYS A 15 0.85 8.43 8.69
N ARG A 16 -0.15 9.23 9.10
CA ARG A 16 -0.24 10.64 8.69
C ARG A 16 1.01 11.40 9.15
N GLY A 17 1.45 12.33 8.33
CA GLY A 17 2.55 13.23 8.66
C GLY A 17 3.93 12.73 8.30
N ARG A 18 4.05 11.52 7.78
CA ARG A 18 5.33 11.03 7.29
C ARG A 18 5.72 11.75 6.00
N LYS A 19 7.01 11.76 5.72
CA LYS A 19 7.55 12.41 4.52
C LYS A 19 6.86 11.92 3.25
N LYS A 20 6.61 10.61 3.16
CA LYS A 20 5.92 10.02 2.00
C LYS A 20 4.52 10.60 1.81
N ASP A 21 3.76 10.73 2.88
CA ASP A 21 2.42 11.31 2.85
C ASP A 21 2.47 12.75 2.32
N ARG A 22 3.40 13.56 2.83
CA ARG A 22 3.54 14.95 2.39
C ARG A 22 3.97 15.06 0.93
N ASN A 23 4.86 14.19 0.49
CA ASN A 23 5.33 14.19 -0.90
C ASN A 23 4.20 13.82 -1.87
N LEU A 24 3.35 12.86 -1.50
CA LEU A 24 2.24 12.44 -2.35
C LEU A 24 1.13 13.49 -2.42
N THR A 25 0.98 14.29 -1.38
CA THR A 25 0.05 15.42 -1.41
C THR A 25 0.51 16.46 -2.42
N ARG A 26 1.82 16.64 -2.55
CA ARG A 26 2.41 17.60 -3.50
C ARG A 26 2.38 17.08 -4.93
N ASP A 27 2.69 15.79 -5.12
CA ASP A 27 2.73 15.17 -6.43
C ASP A 27 2.13 13.76 -6.31
N PRO A 28 0.91 13.57 -6.78
CA PRO A 28 0.21 12.28 -6.59
C PRO A 28 0.70 11.16 -7.51
N ARG A 29 1.58 11.44 -8.44
CA ARG A 29 2.10 10.38 -9.30
C ARG A 29 3.14 9.56 -8.53
N ALA A 30 3.08 8.24 -8.71
CA ALA A 30 3.97 7.34 -7.99
C ALA A 30 4.29 6.10 -8.80
N SER A 31 5.38 5.46 -8.43
CA SER A 31 5.82 4.20 -8.99
C SER A 31 6.09 3.24 -7.84
N VAL A 32 5.57 2.02 -7.95
CA VAL A 32 5.75 0.97 -6.94
C VAL A 32 6.33 -0.25 -7.61
N CYS A 33 7.38 -0.82 -7.01
CA CYS A 33 7.99 -2.04 -7.50
C CYS A 33 7.53 -3.22 -6.64
N VAL A 34 6.96 -4.22 -7.29
CA VAL A 34 6.49 -5.45 -6.64
C VAL A 34 7.37 -6.60 -7.10
N GLU A 35 7.97 -7.30 -6.15
CA GLU A 35 8.83 -8.44 -6.47
C GLU A 35 8.06 -9.76 -6.33
N ASP A 36 8.32 -10.65 -7.27
CA ASP A 36 7.77 -12.01 -7.28
C ASP A 36 8.86 -12.97 -7.74
N GLU A 37 9.52 -13.62 -6.80
CA GLU A 37 10.61 -14.58 -7.03
C GLU A 37 11.70 -14.01 -7.94
N PHE A 38 11.69 -14.41 -9.21
CA PHE A 38 12.72 -14.03 -10.17
C PHE A 38 12.31 -12.87 -11.06
N ARG A 39 11.15 -12.29 -10.80
CA ARG A 39 10.64 -11.17 -11.60
C ARG A 39 10.22 -10.04 -10.70
N TYR A 40 10.17 -8.86 -11.26
CA TYR A 40 9.55 -7.75 -10.58
C TYR A 40 8.73 -6.94 -11.57
N VAL A 41 7.73 -6.24 -11.04
CA VAL A 41 6.82 -5.44 -11.83
C VAL A 41 6.88 -4.02 -11.29
N THR A 42 7.12 -3.06 -12.17
CA THR A 42 7.01 -1.65 -11.81
C THR A 42 5.62 -1.16 -12.19
N LEU A 43 4.88 -0.66 -11.22
CA LEU A 43 3.53 -0.17 -11.42
C LEU A 43 3.54 1.35 -11.25
N GLU A 44 3.09 2.06 -12.26
CA GLU A 44 3.04 3.50 -12.26
C GLU A 44 1.61 3.99 -12.36
N GLY A 45 1.31 5.05 -11.67
CA GLY A 45 -0.03 5.59 -11.72
C GLY A 45 -0.20 6.78 -10.79
N VAL A 46 -1.45 7.04 -10.44
CA VAL A 46 -1.84 8.17 -9.62
C VAL A 46 -2.31 7.68 -8.26
N ILE A 47 -1.81 8.33 -7.20
CA ILE A 47 -2.21 8.03 -5.83
C ILE A 47 -3.42 8.87 -5.45
N GLU A 48 -4.44 8.19 -4.94
CA GLU A 48 -5.57 8.82 -4.29
C GLU A 48 -5.42 8.58 -2.79
N SER A 49 -5.47 9.65 -2.00
CA SER A 49 -5.35 9.55 -0.53
C SER A 49 -6.75 9.55 0.08
N ILE A 50 -7.05 8.51 0.85
CA ILE A 50 -8.32 8.39 1.55
C ILE A 50 -8.06 8.75 3.01
N GLU A 51 -8.58 9.88 3.42
CA GLU A 51 -8.30 10.42 4.76
C GLU A 51 -9.36 10.09 5.79
N ASP A 52 -10.38 9.34 5.42
CA ASP A 52 -11.40 8.89 6.37
C ASP A 52 -10.77 7.94 7.40
N PRO A 53 -10.79 8.30 8.70
CA PRO A 53 -10.10 7.49 9.71
C PRO A 53 -10.63 6.06 9.81
N ALA A 54 -11.93 5.87 9.67
CA ALA A 54 -12.51 4.52 9.76
C ALA A 54 -12.05 3.64 8.61
N THR A 55 -12.00 4.20 7.39
CA THR A 55 -11.53 3.48 6.22
C THR A 55 -10.05 3.13 6.36
N ALA A 56 -9.23 4.10 6.78
CA ALA A 56 -7.79 3.88 6.92
C ALA A 56 -7.49 2.83 7.98
N GLN A 57 -8.21 2.83 9.10
CA GLN A 57 -8.03 1.84 10.15
C GLN A 57 -8.47 0.45 9.68
N ALA A 58 -9.58 0.35 8.95
CA ALA A 58 -10.03 -0.92 8.40
C ALA A 58 -9.03 -1.49 7.40
N ASP A 59 -8.45 -0.61 6.56
CA ASP A 59 -7.48 -1.04 5.55
C ASP A 59 -6.17 -1.50 6.17
N ILE A 60 -5.64 -0.81 7.20
CA ILE A 60 -4.41 -1.27 7.84
C ILE A 60 -4.63 -2.57 8.59
N ALA A 61 -5.81 -2.76 9.17
CA ALA A 61 -6.14 -4.03 9.83
C ALA A 61 -6.21 -5.17 8.81
N ALA A 62 -6.79 -4.93 7.64
CA ALA A 62 -6.84 -5.93 6.58
C ALA A 62 -5.45 -6.27 6.06
N LEU A 63 -4.57 -5.27 5.91
CA LEU A 63 -3.19 -5.50 5.50
C LEU A 63 -2.43 -6.29 6.55
N ALA A 64 -2.66 -5.99 7.83
CA ALA A 64 -2.01 -6.74 8.91
C ALA A 64 -2.42 -8.22 8.87
N ARG A 65 -3.69 -8.51 8.60
CA ARG A 65 -4.17 -9.90 8.49
C ARG A 65 -3.56 -10.65 7.31
N ARG A 66 -3.14 -9.92 6.27
CA ARG A 66 -2.48 -10.51 5.11
C ARG A 66 -1.06 -10.97 5.44
N TYR A 67 -0.36 -10.26 6.34
CA TYR A 67 1.04 -10.50 6.65
C TYR A 67 1.29 -11.18 7.98
N HIS A 68 0.28 -11.24 8.84
CA HIS A 68 0.36 -11.85 10.18
C HIS A 68 -0.84 -12.75 10.41
N ASP A 69 -0.75 -13.62 11.42
CA ASP A 69 -1.90 -14.44 11.78
C ASP A 69 -3.02 -13.55 12.38
N PRO A 70 -4.27 -14.07 12.43
CA PRO A 70 -5.40 -13.24 12.86
C PRO A 70 -5.27 -12.66 14.27
N ASP A 71 -4.72 -13.43 15.21
CA ASP A 71 -4.60 -12.97 16.59
C ASP A 71 -3.58 -11.85 16.70
N GLU A 72 -2.44 -11.99 16.03
CA GLU A 72 -1.40 -10.97 16.03
C GLU A 72 -1.87 -9.72 15.29
N ALA A 73 -2.55 -9.90 14.15
CA ALA A 73 -3.08 -8.77 13.39
C ALA A 73 -4.09 -7.97 14.22
N GLU A 74 -4.98 -8.64 14.94
CA GLU A 74 -5.96 -7.98 15.79
C GLU A 74 -5.27 -7.20 16.91
N LYS A 75 -4.24 -7.79 17.52
CA LYS A 75 -3.49 -7.12 18.56
C LYS A 75 -2.80 -5.87 18.04
N MET A 76 -2.18 -5.94 16.85
CA MET A 76 -1.55 -4.78 16.23
C MET A 76 -2.56 -3.69 15.94
N ALA A 77 -3.73 -4.05 15.42
CA ALA A 77 -4.77 -3.08 15.11
C ALA A 77 -5.23 -2.35 16.36
N ARG A 78 -5.41 -3.07 17.45
CA ARG A 78 -5.89 -2.50 18.71
C ARG A 78 -4.83 -1.70 19.46
N ASP A 79 -3.60 -2.24 19.53
CA ASP A 79 -2.57 -1.70 20.43
C ASP A 79 -1.64 -0.70 19.74
N VAL A 80 -1.55 -0.72 18.43
CA VAL A 80 -0.64 0.14 17.66
C VAL A 80 -1.41 1.04 16.70
N PHE A 81 -2.12 0.45 15.74
CA PHE A 81 -2.71 1.22 14.66
C PHE A 81 -3.86 2.11 15.11
N ALA A 82 -4.66 1.66 16.07
CA ALA A 82 -5.78 2.47 16.59
C ALA A 82 -5.30 3.75 17.27
N LEU A 83 -4.04 3.80 17.70
CA LEU A 83 -3.46 4.97 18.36
C LEU A 83 -2.79 5.92 17.37
N GLN A 84 -2.84 5.63 16.08
CA GLN A 84 -2.21 6.43 15.05
C GLN A 84 -3.25 7.00 14.10
N GLU A 85 -2.96 8.19 13.57
CA GLU A 85 -3.71 8.71 12.44
C GLU A 85 -3.14 8.06 11.18
N ARG A 86 -3.97 7.32 10.47
CA ARG A 86 -3.53 6.60 9.29
C ARG A 86 -4.27 7.10 8.05
N ILE A 87 -3.63 6.92 6.90
CA ILE A 87 -4.19 7.29 5.60
C ILE A 87 -4.08 6.09 4.68
N THR A 88 -5.15 5.77 3.97
CA THR A 88 -5.12 4.78 2.91
C THR A 88 -4.64 5.45 1.63
N LEU A 89 -3.69 4.82 0.96
CA LEU A 89 -3.18 5.28 -0.33
C LEU A 89 -3.59 4.27 -1.39
N LEU A 90 -4.30 4.73 -2.41
CA LEU A 90 -4.72 3.90 -3.53
C LEU A 90 -3.92 4.29 -4.76
N LEU A 91 -3.09 3.37 -5.25
CA LEU A 91 -2.39 3.59 -6.52
C LEU A 91 -3.28 3.06 -7.65
N HIS A 92 -3.83 3.98 -8.42
CA HIS A 92 -4.60 3.64 -9.61
C HIS A 92 -3.62 3.39 -10.74
N ILE A 93 -3.44 2.13 -11.11
CA ILE A 93 -2.40 1.70 -12.04
C ILE A 93 -2.73 2.17 -13.45
N GLU A 94 -1.80 2.93 -14.04
CA GLU A 94 -1.91 3.37 -15.43
C GLU A 94 -0.95 2.60 -16.34
N ARG A 95 0.15 2.11 -15.78
CA ARG A 95 1.16 1.40 -16.56
C ARG A 95 1.84 0.34 -15.67
N ALA A 96 2.09 -0.82 -16.27
CA ALA A 96 2.81 -1.90 -15.60
C ALA A 96 3.93 -2.38 -16.52
N ASP A 97 5.16 -2.39 -16.02
CA ASP A 97 6.32 -2.90 -16.74
C ASP A 97 6.85 -4.12 -16.01
N VAL A 98 6.90 -5.25 -16.71
CA VAL A 98 7.38 -6.51 -16.14
C VAL A 98 8.85 -6.69 -16.51
N HIS A 99 9.66 -6.99 -15.52
CA HIS A 99 11.10 -7.26 -15.70
C HIS A 99 11.39 -8.66 -15.17
N GLY A 100 12.10 -9.45 -15.94
CA GLY A 100 12.42 -10.82 -15.56
C GLY A 100 13.87 -11.14 -15.79
N PHE A 101 14.38 -12.07 -14.98
CA PHE A 101 15.76 -12.50 -15.10
C PHE A 101 15.97 -13.54 -16.21
N ASP A 102 14.91 -14.16 -16.68
CA ASP A 102 14.98 -15.15 -17.76
C ASP A 102 14.94 -14.52 -19.13
N GLY A 103 14.91 -13.26 -19.20
CA GLY A 103 14.90 -12.54 -20.43
C GLY A 103 13.60 -12.57 -21.14
N GLU A 104 13.17 -13.05 -21.18
CA GLU A 104 12.29 -13.09 -21.85
C GLU A 104 11.87 -12.25 -22.42
N GLU A 105 12.21 -12.35 -22.52
CA GLU A 105 11.97 -11.82 -22.99
C GLU A 105 11.69 -11.50 -23.53
#